data_8f5a6885f1f019f0199d28405d406608
#
_entry.id   8f5a6885f1f019f0199d28405d406608
#
_cell.length_a   1.000
_cell.length_b   1.000
_cell.length_c   1.000
_cell.angle_alpha   90.00
_cell.angle_beta   90.00
_cell.angle_gamma   90.00
#
_symmetry.space_group_name_H-M   'P 1'
#
loop_
_entity.id
_entity.type
_entity.pdbx_description
1 polymer ?
#
loop_
_entity_poly.entity_id
_entity_poly.type
_entity_poly.pdbx_seq_one_letter_code
_entity_poly.pdbx_strand_id
1 'polypeptide(L)'
;MTDNNAAKPAETGAGEKKVGPIRQWIKDHPNIWEFILFNVLSNISTITRFVVTWIGTAIFITGLGLTQPFHFLIFNYDTKGNGLGGFLTFLLAEVLAQVVNFFVQMKWVFKSDSSFKDAAWKYVILAVIIVVVNLVLPGYVTGLCQGWGMSAGIAGTIASVVNTLLAVIVSYPLLKFWVMPKSKDSKEATK
;
A
#
# COMPACT_ATOMS: atom_id res chain seq x y z
N MET A 1 65.81 21.36 -36.85
CA MET A 1 64.97 22.34 -36.14
C MET A 1 63.53 22.03 -36.49
N THR A 2 62.85 21.26 -35.67
CA THR A 2 61.42 21.01 -35.74
C THR A 2 60.92 20.81 -34.31
N ASP A 3 60.33 21.86 -33.81
CA ASP A 3 59.71 21.88 -32.48
C ASP A 3 58.43 21.05 -32.51
N ASN A 4 58.43 19.94 -31.78
CA ASN A 4 57.24 19.16 -31.47
C ASN A 4 56.66 19.64 -30.14
N ASN A 5 55.77 20.62 -30.20
CA ASN A 5 54.98 21.05 -29.07
C ASN A 5 53.67 20.24 -29.05
N ALA A 6 53.74 19.05 -28.42
CA ALA A 6 52.56 18.21 -28.18
C ALA A 6 51.77 18.81 -27.05
N ALA A 7 50.64 19.42 -27.36
CA ALA A 7 49.64 19.92 -26.42
C ALA A 7 49.03 18.75 -25.62
N LYS A 8 49.25 18.77 -24.33
CA LYS A 8 48.66 17.86 -23.32
C LYS A 8 47.11 18.08 -23.31
N PRO A 9 46.28 17.04 -23.45
CA PRO A 9 44.86 17.20 -23.31
C PRO A 9 44.49 17.66 -21.90
N ALA A 10 43.72 18.74 -21.83
CA ALA A 10 43.13 19.21 -20.57
C ALA A 10 42.20 18.12 -20.00
N GLU A 11 42.58 17.62 -18.84
CA GLU A 11 41.68 16.81 -18.00
C GLU A 11 40.48 17.67 -17.59
N THR A 12 39.37 17.44 -18.24
CA THR A 12 38.07 17.98 -17.85
C THR A 12 37.66 17.29 -16.56
N GLY A 13 38.00 17.89 -15.44
CA GLY A 13 37.54 17.50 -14.12
C GLY A 13 36.00 17.61 -14.09
N ALA A 14 35.31 16.51 -14.41
CA ALA A 14 33.89 16.35 -14.12
C ALA A 14 33.75 16.39 -12.60
N GLY A 15 33.38 17.57 -12.09
CA GLY A 15 33.14 17.78 -10.67
C GLY A 15 32.13 16.74 -10.16
N GLU A 16 32.60 15.82 -9.33
CA GLU A 16 31.73 14.92 -8.56
C GLU A 16 30.74 15.78 -7.79
N LYS A 17 29.49 15.78 -8.25
CA LYS A 17 28.38 16.41 -7.53
C LYS A 17 28.27 15.70 -6.19
N LYS A 18 28.70 16.36 -5.12
CA LYS A 18 28.56 15.86 -3.74
C LYS A 18 27.13 15.43 -3.53
N VAL A 19 26.90 14.14 -3.38
CA VAL A 19 25.57 13.56 -3.12
C VAL A 19 25.15 14.05 -1.74
N GLY A 20 24.01 14.73 -1.63
CA GLY A 20 23.51 15.24 -0.36
C GLY A 20 23.33 14.10 0.68
N PRO A 21 23.41 14.41 1.99
CA PRO A 21 23.41 13.41 3.06
C PRO A 21 22.19 12.48 3.03
N ILE A 22 21.01 12.98 2.69
CA ILE A 22 19.77 12.19 2.55
C ILE A 22 19.91 11.19 1.39
N ARG A 23 20.45 11.63 0.26
CA ARG A 23 20.62 10.77 -0.92
C ARG A 23 21.66 9.69 -0.70
N GLN A 24 22.69 9.99 0.10
CA GLN A 24 23.69 9.01 0.52
C GLN A 24 23.03 7.97 1.43
N TRP A 25 22.29 8.41 2.47
CA TRP A 25 21.59 7.53 3.38
C TRP A 25 20.61 6.57 2.66
N ILE A 26 19.87 7.06 1.65
CA ILE A 26 18.97 6.23 0.82
C ILE A 26 19.75 5.14 0.08
N LYS A 27 20.95 5.46 -0.44
CA LYS A 27 21.80 4.48 -1.13
C LYS A 27 22.34 3.42 -0.17
N ASP A 28 22.68 3.83 1.04
CA ASP A 28 23.28 2.95 2.04
C ASP A 28 22.22 2.02 2.69
N HIS A 29 20.93 2.45 2.69
CA HIS A 29 19.84 1.71 3.31
C HIS A 29 18.63 1.49 2.36
N PRO A 30 18.82 0.80 1.22
CA PRO A 30 17.78 0.67 0.20
C PRO A 30 16.54 -0.08 0.69
N ASN A 31 16.70 -1.08 1.57
CA ASN A 31 15.57 -1.85 2.12
C ASN A 31 14.73 -1.01 3.09
N ILE A 32 15.38 -0.17 3.90
CA ILE A 32 14.69 0.72 4.84
C ILE A 32 13.93 1.79 4.05
N TRP A 33 14.55 2.35 3.02
CA TRP A 33 13.90 3.33 2.15
C TRP A 33 12.66 2.74 1.44
N GLU A 34 12.77 1.51 0.94
CA GLU A 34 11.66 0.80 0.31
C GLU A 34 10.50 0.56 1.29
N PHE A 35 10.82 0.21 2.55
CA PHE A 35 9.82 0.06 3.61
C PHE A 35 9.13 1.39 3.96
N ILE A 36 9.89 2.49 4.03
CA ILE A 36 9.34 3.83 4.23
C ILE A 36 8.41 4.20 3.07
N LEU A 37 8.85 4.02 1.82
CA LEU A 37 8.03 4.26 0.64
C LEU A 37 6.75 3.42 0.65
N PHE A 38 6.84 2.15 1.01
CA PHE A 38 5.68 1.28 1.16
C PHE A 38 4.63 1.91 2.08
N ASN A 39 5.04 2.35 3.27
CA ASN A 39 4.12 2.94 4.24
C ASN A 39 3.57 4.30 3.77
N VAL A 40 4.41 5.18 3.26
CA VAL A 40 4.01 6.52 2.80
C VAL A 40 3.07 6.43 1.59
N LEU A 41 3.43 5.63 0.59
CA LEU A 41 2.66 5.54 -0.64
C LEU A 41 1.37 4.71 -0.47
N SER A 42 1.28 3.84 0.54
CA SER A 42 0.02 3.18 0.89
C SER A 42 -1.08 4.15 1.29
N ASN A 43 -0.73 5.35 1.77
CA ASN A 43 -1.72 6.39 2.05
C ASN A 43 -2.45 6.89 0.79
N ILE A 44 -1.88 6.72 -0.40
CA ILE A 44 -2.57 7.06 -1.67
C ILE A 44 -3.85 6.23 -1.81
N SER A 45 -3.82 4.94 -1.44
CA SER A 45 -5.02 4.10 -1.46
C SER A 45 -6.07 4.55 -0.45
N THR A 46 -5.63 5.06 0.70
CA THR A 46 -6.54 5.64 1.70
C THR A 46 -7.23 6.90 1.16
N ILE A 47 -6.48 7.80 0.52
CA ILE A 47 -7.05 8.98 -0.14
C ILE A 47 -8.03 8.56 -1.24
N THR A 48 -7.66 7.57 -2.07
CA THR A 48 -8.53 7.02 -3.10
C THR A 48 -9.84 6.50 -2.49
N ARG A 49 -9.78 5.77 -1.38
CA ARG A 49 -10.96 5.26 -0.68
C ARG A 49 -11.88 6.41 -0.25
N PHE A 50 -11.35 7.48 0.36
CA PHE A 50 -12.15 8.64 0.76
C PHE A 50 -12.83 9.32 -0.43
N VAL A 51 -12.07 9.61 -1.49
CA VAL A 51 -12.60 10.25 -2.70
C VAL A 51 -13.70 9.42 -3.33
N VAL A 52 -13.46 8.11 -3.49
CA VAL A 52 -14.46 7.19 -4.08
C VAL A 52 -15.68 7.05 -3.18
N THR A 53 -15.50 7.05 -1.85
CA THR A 53 -16.64 7.04 -0.91
C THR A 53 -17.50 8.28 -1.06
N TRP A 54 -16.93 9.46 -1.20
CA TRP A 54 -17.70 10.69 -1.44
C TRP A 54 -18.46 10.65 -2.76
N ILE A 55 -17.81 10.23 -3.84
CA ILE A 55 -18.43 10.09 -5.17
C ILE A 55 -19.53 9.03 -5.12
N GLY A 56 -19.27 7.86 -4.55
CA GLY A 56 -20.23 6.77 -4.42
C GLY A 56 -21.45 7.16 -3.59
N THR A 57 -21.23 7.90 -2.49
CA THR A 57 -22.32 8.45 -1.67
C THR A 57 -23.19 9.41 -2.48
N ALA A 58 -22.56 10.32 -3.23
CA ALA A 58 -23.29 11.26 -4.07
C ALA A 58 -24.11 10.56 -5.17
N ILE A 59 -23.57 9.50 -5.78
CA ILE A 59 -24.24 8.77 -6.85
C ILE A 59 -25.29 7.80 -6.30
N PHE A 60 -24.90 6.85 -5.44
CA PHE A 60 -25.75 5.72 -5.06
C PHE A 60 -26.78 6.09 -3.98
N ILE A 61 -26.39 6.94 -3.03
CA ILE A 61 -27.26 7.29 -1.90
C ILE A 61 -28.07 8.53 -2.24
N THR A 62 -27.40 9.64 -2.58
CA THR A 62 -28.08 10.91 -2.82
C THR A 62 -28.77 10.97 -4.19
N GLY A 63 -28.09 10.51 -5.25
CA GLY A 63 -28.61 10.58 -6.63
C GLY A 63 -29.62 9.49 -6.95
N LEU A 64 -29.31 8.23 -6.64
CA LEU A 64 -30.16 7.08 -6.96
C LEU A 64 -31.09 6.64 -5.81
N GLY A 65 -30.90 7.16 -4.60
CA GLY A 65 -31.72 6.86 -3.44
C GLY A 65 -31.72 5.39 -3.00
N LEU A 66 -30.60 4.66 -3.22
CA LEU A 66 -30.49 3.22 -2.93
C LEU A 66 -30.30 2.97 -1.42
N THR A 67 -31.26 3.35 -0.62
CA THR A 67 -31.21 3.24 0.85
C THR A 67 -31.93 2.02 1.42
N GLN A 68 -32.48 1.15 0.57
CA GLN A 68 -33.15 -0.09 1.02
C GLN A 68 -32.18 -1.03 1.70
N PRO A 69 -32.61 -1.73 2.77
CA PRO A 69 -31.77 -2.71 3.45
C PRO A 69 -31.20 -3.75 2.49
N PHE A 70 -29.93 -4.07 2.65
CA PHE A 70 -29.22 -5.05 1.83
C PHE A 70 -28.53 -6.09 2.70
N HIS A 71 -28.81 -7.36 2.45
CA HIS A 71 -28.23 -8.50 3.15
C HIS A 71 -27.70 -9.50 2.15
N PHE A 72 -26.38 -9.77 2.22
CA PHE A 72 -25.77 -10.77 1.36
C PHE A 72 -24.57 -11.41 2.09
N LEU A 73 -24.62 -12.71 2.32
CA LEU A 73 -23.61 -13.47 3.08
C LEU A 73 -23.31 -12.83 4.46
N ILE A 74 -22.11 -12.30 4.62
CA ILE A 74 -21.65 -11.62 5.83
C ILE A 74 -21.93 -10.11 5.81
N PHE A 75 -22.37 -9.59 4.67
CA PHE A 75 -22.65 -8.16 4.49
C PHE A 75 -24.08 -7.86 4.92
N ASN A 76 -24.20 -7.02 5.91
CA ASN A 76 -25.48 -6.59 6.46
C ASN A 76 -25.50 -5.06 6.53
N TYR A 77 -26.17 -4.44 5.58
CA TYR A 77 -26.32 -3.00 5.48
C TYR A 77 -27.80 -2.63 5.68
N ASP A 78 -28.15 -2.23 6.90
CA ASP A 78 -29.46 -1.70 7.23
C ASP A 78 -29.62 -0.24 6.72
N THR A 79 -30.78 0.36 6.97
CA THR A 79 -31.03 1.77 6.60
C THR A 79 -30.10 2.76 7.32
N LYS A 80 -29.58 2.42 8.51
CA LYS A 80 -28.60 3.24 9.23
C LYS A 80 -27.23 3.20 8.53
N GLY A 81 -26.90 2.07 7.89
CA GLY A 81 -25.70 1.90 7.04
C GLY A 81 -25.91 2.34 5.59
N ASN A 82 -26.96 3.11 5.29
CA ASN A 82 -27.34 3.53 3.93
C ASN A 82 -27.69 2.37 2.97
N GLY A 83 -27.99 1.19 3.48
CA GLY A 83 -28.50 0.05 2.72
C GLY A 83 -27.66 -0.36 1.53
N LEU A 84 -28.30 -0.67 0.41
CA LEU A 84 -27.63 -1.08 -0.84
C LEU A 84 -26.65 -0.01 -1.35
N GLY A 85 -27.01 1.28 -1.27
CA GLY A 85 -26.12 2.38 -1.68
C GLY A 85 -24.85 2.43 -0.85
N GLY A 86 -24.95 2.20 0.47
CA GLY A 86 -23.80 2.09 1.37
C GLY A 86 -22.89 0.91 0.98
N PHE A 87 -23.48 -0.27 0.72
CA PHE A 87 -22.74 -1.44 0.27
C PHE A 87 -22.00 -1.19 -1.06
N LEU A 88 -22.68 -0.66 -2.07
CA LEU A 88 -22.07 -0.37 -3.37
C LEU A 88 -20.96 0.67 -3.28
N THR A 89 -21.18 1.71 -2.47
CA THR A 89 -20.16 2.74 -2.20
C THR A 89 -18.90 2.13 -1.58
N PHE A 90 -19.08 1.31 -0.53
CA PHE A 90 -17.98 0.63 0.15
C PHE A 90 -17.24 -0.33 -0.79
N LEU A 91 -17.96 -1.18 -1.51
CA LEU A 91 -17.39 -2.14 -2.44
C LEU A 91 -16.57 -1.44 -3.53
N LEU A 92 -17.10 -0.39 -4.14
CA LEU A 92 -16.41 0.38 -5.16
C LEU A 92 -15.16 1.06 -4.60
N ALA A 93 -15.26 1.66 -3.42
CA ALA A 93 -14.12 2.31 -2.75
C ALA A 93 -12.99 1.31 -2.44
N GLU A 94 -13.34 0.13 -1.91
CA GLU A 94 -12.35 -0.91 -1.61
C GLU A 94 -11.69 -1.45 -2.88
N VAL A 95 -12.46 -1.80 -3.91
CA VAL A 95 -11.92 -2.34 -5.16
C VAL A 95 -10.97 -1.32 -5.81
N LEU A 96 -11.38 -0.06 -5.95
CA LEU A 96 -10.54 0.97 -6.57
C LEU A 96 -9.31 1.30 -5.73
N ALA A 97 -9.44 1.36 -4.40
CA ALA A 97 -8.30 1.55 -3.52
C ALA A 97 -7.27 0.41 -3.66
N GLN A 98 -7.71 -0.85 -3.77
CA GLN A 98 -6.82 -1.99 -3.99
C GLN A 98 -6.15 -1.95 -5.36
N VAL A 99 -6.87 -1.58 -6.41
CA VAL A 99 -6.30 -1.41 -7.76
C VAL A 99 -5.21 -0.34 -7.74
N VAL A 100 -5.50 0.83 -7.17
CA VAL A 100 -4.51 1.92 -7.05
C VAL A 100 -3.32 1.48 -6.22
N ASN A 101 -3.55 0.82 -5.08
CA ASN A 101 -2.48 0.32 -4.22
C ASN A 101 -1.57 -0.66 -4.97
N PHE A 102 -2.15 -1.59 -5.73
CA PHE A 102 -1.37 -2.54 -6.54
C PHE A 102 -0.41 -1.82 -7.50
N PHE A 103 -0.91 -0.85 -8.28
CA PHE A 103 -0.08 -0.10 -9.22
C PHE A 103 0.99 0.73 -8.53
N VAL A 104 0.65 1.38 -7.42
CA VAL A 104 1.59 2.18 -6.61
C VAL A 104 2.71 1.31 -6.08
N GLN A 105 2.38 0.17 -5.49
CA GLN A 105 3.35 -0.77 -4.94
C GLN A 105 4.24 -1.35 -6.04
N MET A 106 3.65 -1.81 -7.14
CA MET A 106 4.39 -2.42 -8.23
C MET A 106 5.38 -1.45 -8.89
N LYS A 107 4.93 -0.23 -9.20
CA LYS A 107 5.71 0.73 -10.00
C LYS A 107 6.67 1.57 -9.17
N TRP A 108 6.25 2.03 -7.99
CA TRP A 108 6.99 3.06 -7.24
C TRP A 108 7.71 2.52 -6.01
N VAL A 109 7.15 1.52 -5.34
CA VAL A 109 7.80 0.94 -4.16
C VAL A 109 8.79 -0.14 -4.56
N PHE A 110 8.28 -1.23 -5.12
CA PHE A 110 9.12 -2.40 -5.40
C PHE A 110 9.81 -2.34 -6.75
N LYS A 111 9.37 -1.47 -7.68
CA LYS A 111 9.92 -1.37 -9.05
C LYS A 111 10.11 -2.75 -9.66
N SER A 112 9.05 -3.56 -9.58
CA SER A 112 9.10 -4.97 -9.91
C SER A 112 9.21 -5.20 -11.41
N ASP A 113 10.08 -6.11 -11.81
CA ASP A 113 10.24 -6.61 -13.18
C ASP A 113 9.27 -7.78 -13.48
N SER A 114 8.44 -8.17 -12.51
CA SER A 114 7.45 -9.23 -12.67
C SER A 114 6.42 -8.88 -13.73
N SER A 115 5.95 -9.89 -14.47
CA SER A 115 4.87 -9.65 -15.42
C SER A 115 3.62 -9.18 -14.65
N PHE A 116 2.87 -8.26 -15.25
CA PHE A 116 1.64 -7.74 -14.66
C PHE A 116 0.68 -8.87 -14.26
N LYS A 117 0.51 -9.87 -15.11
CA LYS A 117 -0.40 -11.00 -14.85
C LYS A 117 0.03 -11.82 -13.64
N ASP A 118 1.33 -12.12 -13.53
CA ASP A 118 1.86 -12.90 -12.42
C ASP A 118 1.80 -12.16 -11.09
N ALA A 119 2.01 -10.85 -11.10
CA ALA A 119 1.88 -10.03 -9.91
C ALA A 119 0.41 -9.84 -9.51
N ALA A 120 -0.50 -9.62 -10.46
CA ALA A 120 -1.89 -9.31 -10.20
C ALA A 120 -2.63 -10.47 -9.49
N TRP A 121 -2.53 -11.71 -9.97
CA TRP A 121 -3.22 -12.83 -9.35
C TRP A 121 -2.70 -13.12 -7.93
N LYS A 122 -1.38 -13.01 -7.71
CA LYS A 122 -0.77 -13.16 -6.39
C LYS A 122 -1.24 -12.04 -5.45
N TYR A 123 -1.34 -10.82 -5.97
CA TYR A 123 -1.85 -9.69 -5.21
C TYR A 123 -3.32 -9.89 -4.79
N VAL A 124 -4.16 -10.42 -5.67
CA VAL A 124 -5.56 -10.74 -5.34
C VAL A 124 -5.63 -11.74 -4.19
N ILE A 125 -4.82 -12.81 -4.21
CA ILE A 125 -4.77 -13.77 -3.11
C ILE A 125 -4.34 -13.08 -1.81
N LEU A 126 -3.27 -12.26 -1.87
CA LEU A 126 -2.81 -11.51 -0.71
C LEU A 126 -3.90 -10.57 -0.16
N ALA A 127 -4.60 -9.85 -1.04
CA ALA A 127 -5.68 -8.95 -0.66
C ALA A 127 -6.81 -9.72 0.05
N VAL A 128 -7.20 -10.88 -0.44
CA VAL A 128 -8.20 -11.73 0.22
C VAL A 128 -7.74 -12.15 1.61
N ILE A 129 -6.49 -12.61 1.76
CA ILE A 129 -5.91 -12.99 3.06
C ILE A 129 -5.95 -11.81 4.03
N ILE A 130 -5.53 -10.62 3.60
CA ILE A 130 -5.54 -9.42 4.44
C ILE A 130 -6.96 -9.03 4.83
N VAL A 131 -7.92 -9.10 3.91
CA VAL A 131 -9.34 -8.84 4.22
C VAL A 131 -9.85 -9.80 5.29
N VAL A 132 -9.58 -11.09 5.17
CA VAL A 132 -9.99 -12.08 6.17
C VAL A 132 -9.36 -11.77 7.53
N VAL A 133 -8.06 -11.47 7.56
CA VAL A 133 -7.36 -11.09 8.82
C VAL A 133 -7.98 -9.84 9.42
N ASN A 134 -8.23 -8.82 8.61
CA ASN A 134 -8.82 -7.55 9.07
C ASN A 134 -10.25 -7.71 9.60
N LEU A 135 -11.01 -8.68 9.11
CA LEU A 135 -12.36 -8.96 9.60
C LEU A 135 -12.36 -9.73 10.92
N VAL A 136 -11.40 -10.63 11.11
CA VAL A 136 -11.39 -11.58 12.23
C VAL A 136 -10.56 -11.07 13.40
N LEU A 137 -9.35 -10.57 13.15
CA LEU A 137 -8.38 -10.19 14.18
C LEU A 137 -8.87 -9.12 15.16
N PRO A 138 -9.50 -8.01 14.71
CA PRO A 138 -9.95 -6.97 15.63
C PRO A 138 -10.94 -7.47 16.67
N GLY A 139 -11.84 -8.38 16.30
CA GLY A 139 -12.80 -8.99 17.20
C GLY A 139 -12.14 -9.75 18.34
N TYR A 140 -11.14 -10.58 18.01
CA TYR A 140 -10.36 -11.33 19.01
C TYR A 140 -9.58 -10.41 19.96
N VAL A 141 -8.86 -9.44 19.39
CA VAL A 141 -8.07 -8.50 20.21
C VAL A 141 -8.96 -7.66 21.13
N THR A 142 -10.08 -7.17 20.61
CA THR A 142 -11.06 -6.42 21.40
C THR A 142 -11.62 -7.27 22.54
N GLY A 143 -12.00 -8.52 22.24
CA GLY A 143 -12.52 -9.45 23.24
C GLY A 143 -11.51 -9.73 24.37
N LEU A 144 -10.24 -9.97 24.03
CA LEU A 144 -9.17 -10.15 25.01
C LEU A 144 -8.97 -8.91 25.89
N CYS A 145 -8.89 -7.71 25.29
CA CYS A 145 -8.71 -6.47 26.03
C CYS A 145 -9.89 -6.18 26.96
N GLN A 146 -11.11 -6.43 26.55
CA GLN A 146 -12.29 -6.29 27.38
C GLN A 146 -12.32 -7.35 28.50
N GLY A 147 -11.87 -8.57 28.24
CA GLY A 147 -11.68 -9.60 29.27
C GLY A 147 -10.69 -9.20 30.35
N TRP A 148 -9.75 -8.32 30.05
CA TRP A 148 -8.82 -7.71 31.04
C TRP A 148 -9.38 -6.44 31.71
N GLY A 149 -10.66 -6.13 31.50
CA GLY A 149 -11.34 -5.00 32.12
C GLY A 149 -11.16 -3.66 31.41
N MET A 150 -10.64 -3.64 30.17
CA MET A 150 -10.52 -2.40 29.40
C MET A 150 -11.86 -1.95 28.85
N SER A 151 -12.06 -0.63 28.77
CA SER A 151 -13.27 -0.08 28.13
C SER A 151 -13.30 -0.41 26.62
N ALA A 152 -14.50 -0.49 26.05
CA ALA A 152 -14.69 -0.83 24.63
C ALA A 152 -13.92 0.11 23.69
N GLY A 153 -13.83 1.41 24.00
CA GLY A 153 -13.09 2.39 23.22
C GLY A 153 -11.58 2.13 23.21
N ILE A 154 -10.99 1.85 24.38
CA ILE A 154 -9.55 1.52 24.50
C ILE A 154 -9.27 0.19 23.82
N ALA A 155 -10.08 -0.83 24.04
CA ALA A 155 -9.94 -2.14 23.42
C ALA A 155 -10.00 -2.07 21.89
N GLY A 156 -10.95 -1.29 21.33
CA GLY A 156 -11.07 -1.06 19.90
C GLY A 156 -9.86 -0.30 19.30
N THR A 157 -9.33 0.66 20.02
CA THR A 157 -8.12 1.39 19.62
C THR A 157 -6.91 0.45 19.55
N ILE A 158 -6.68 -0.34 20.60
CA ILE A 158 -5.60 -1.34 20.61
C ILE A 158 -5.77 -2.34 19.47
N ALA A 159 -6.98 -2.86 19.28
CA ALA A 159 -7.27 -3.78 18.18
C ALA A 159 -6.95 -3.18 16.80
N SER A 160 -7.27 -1.91 16.58
CA SER A 160 -6.96 -1.19 15.33
C SER A 160 -5.47 -1.03 15.12
N VAL A 161 -4.72 -0.68 16.15
CA VAL A 161 -3.24 -0.56 16.11
C VAL A 161 -2.60 -1.92 15.80
N VAL A 162 -2.98 -2.97 16.52
CA VAL A 162 -2.46 -4.33 16.33
C VAL A 162 -2.77 -4.80 14.92
N ASN A 163 -3.99 -4.61 14.44
CA ASN A 163 -4.40 -4.99 13.09
C ASN A 163 -3.58 -4.27 12.01
N THR A 164 -3.36 -2.97 12.17
CA THR A 164 -2.54 -2.17 11.24
C THR A 164 -1.10 -2.65 11.21
N LEU A 165 -0.48 -2.85 12.37
CA LEU A 165 0.89 -3.34 12.47
C LEU A 165 1.04 -4.74 11.84
N LEU A 166 0.11 -5.64 12.13
CA LEU A 166 0.13 -6.99 11.60
C LEU A 166 -0.08 -7.00 10.08
N ALA A 167 -1.00 -6.17 9.58
CA ALA A 167 -1.19 -6.00 8.15
C ALA A 167 0.09 -5.54 7.45
N VAL A 168 0.82 -4.57 8.00
CA VAL A 168 2.11 -4.09 7.46
C VAL A 168 3.18 -5.17 7.52
N ILE A 169 3.34 -5.84 8.68
CA ILE A 169 4.35 -6.89 8.89
C ILE A 169 4.13 -8.08 7.94
N VAL A 170 2.88 -8.43 7.66
CA VAL A 170 2.54 -9.53 6.75
C VAL A 170 2.61 -9.09 5.30
N SER A 171 2.00 -7.95 4.94
CA SER A 171 1.87 -7.55 3.54
C SER A 171 3.20 -7.10 2.92
N TYR A 172 4.06 -6.40 3.67
CA TYR A 172 5.33 -5.92 3.11
C TYR A 172 6.25 -7.06 2.64
N PRO A 173 6.56 -8.10 3.45
CA PRO A 173 7.38 -9.21 2.97
C PRO A 173 6.71 -10.00 1.84
N LEU A 174 5.41 -10.25 1.92
CA LEU A 174 4.69 -10.99 0.89
C LEU A 174 4.66 -10.23 -0.43
N LEU A 175 4.46 -8.92 -0.41
CA LEU A 175 4.57 -8.08 -1.61
C LEU A 175 5.98 -8.12 -2.18
N LYS A 176 7.00 -7.94 -1.33
CA LYS A 176 8.40 -7.84 -1.75
C LYS A 176 8.96 -9.13 -2.32
N PHE A 177 8.70 -10.26 -1.68
CA PHE A 177 9.36 -11.53 -2.01
C PHE A 177 8.52 -12.47 -2.85
N TRP A 178 7.19 -12.35 -2.79
CA TRP A 178 6.29 -13.27 -3.47
C TRP A 178 5.50 -12.64 -4.60
N VAL A 179 4.88 -11.48 -4.36
CA VAL A 179 4.02 -10.83 -5.35
C VAL A 179 4.84 -10.06 -6.39
N MET A 180 5.82 -9.29 -5.92
CA MET A 180 6.61 -8.35 -6.73
C MET A 180 8.12 -8.55 -6.54
N PRO A 181 8.66 -9.76 -6.77
CA PRO A 181 10.10 -10.00 -6.67
C PRO A 181 10.84 -9.19 -7.73
N LYS A 182 12.00 -8.65 -7.36
CA LYS A 182 12.96 -8.06 -8.31
C LYS A 182 13.75 -9.19 -8.99
N SER A 183 14.05 -9.07 -10.28
CA SER A 183 14.91 -10.01 -10.97
C SER A 183 16.34 -9.99 -10.40
N LYS A 184 17.11 -11.08 -10.61
CA LYS A 184 18.49 -11.16 -10.13
C LYS A 184 19.37 -10.10 -10.79
N ASP A 185 19.11 -9.77 -12.04
CA ASP A 185 19.90 -8.83 -12.83
C ASP A 185 19.78 -7.39 -12.31
N SER A 186 18.60 -7.00 -11.79
CA SER A 186 18.44 -5.68 -11.16
C SER A 186 19.07 -5.57 -9.77
N LYS A 187 19.41 -6.70 -9.12
CA LYS A 187 20.14 -6.70 -7.84
C LYS A 187 21.65 -6.47 -8.01
N GLU A 188 22.21 -6.84 -9.13
CA GLU A 188 23.64 -6.62 -9.44
C GLU A 188 23.94 -5.20 -9.90
N ALA A 189 22.99 -4.55 -10.58
CA ALA A 189 23.13 -3.16 -11.01
C ALA A 189 23.06 -2.13 -9.88
N THR A 190 22.75 -2.55 -8.64
CA THR A 190 22.58 -1.65 -7.48
C THR A 190 23.72 -1.84 -6.45
N LYS A 191 24.70 -2.70 -6.73
CA LYS A 191 25.97 -2.83 -5.98
C LYS A 191 27.06 -2.00 -6.65
#